data_0799e70b0ed2ac4c411d7ecd538e5c55
#
_entry.id   0799e70b0ed2ac4c411d7ecd538e5c55
#
_cell.length_a   1.000
_cell.length_b   1.000
_cell.length_c   1.000
_cell.angle_alpha   90.00
_cell.angle_beta   90.00
_cell.angle_gamma   90.00
#
_symmetry.space_group_name_H-M   'P 1'
#
loop_
_entity.id
_entity.type
_entity.pdbx_description
1 polymer ?
#
loop_
_entity_poly.entity_id
_entity_poly.type
_entity_poly.pdbx_seq_one_letter_code
_entity_poly.pdbx_strand_id
1 'polypeptide(L)'
;MNIAVITGASSGLGKVITEEIHNFFVFDEVWIISRSEEKLKKVNCKFKTKIILLDLQIYENLLNFKNLLKEENPNISLLINCAGYGKFGSYNAVNLDSSLGMIDLNCRALTAVTEICIPYMKNNSQILQVCSVASFIPLPKLNIYSASKAFVFNYSLALRNELKPKGIYVSVICPNWIDTEFLSVAENTATPKAIKSYMFKKSPEFIANKALIGLKKKKHLILPSAFCKVFFVLSRILPKPLLIKLWLTNTNKD
;
A
#
# COMPACT_ATOMS: atom_id res chain seq x y z
N MET A 1 -20.51 -16.12 -0.88
CA MET A 1 -20.47 -14.64 -0.95
C MET A 1 -19.15 -14.22 -1.53
N ASN A 2 -19.15 -13.39 -2.57
CA ASN A 2 -17.98 -12.90 -3.27
C ASN A 2 -17.59 -11.51 -2.74
N ILE A 3 -16.40 -11.38 -2.14
CA ILE A 3 -16.03 -10.15 -1.46
C ILE A 3 -14.71 -9.54 -1.97
N ALA A 4 -14.58 -8.23 -1.74
CA ALA A 4 -13.29 -7.54 -1.71
C ALA A 4 -12.90 -7.22 -0.27
N VAL A 5 -11.60 -7.31 0.05
CA VAL A 5 -11.02 -6.88 1.34
C VAL A 5 -10.06 -5.74 1.09
N ILE A 6 -10.26 -4.60 1.76
CA ILE A 6 -9.44 -3.38 1.56
C ILE A 6 -8.93 -2.89 2.91
N THR A 7 -7.61 -2.91 3.12
CA THR A 7 -6.98 -2.32 4.31
C THR A 7 -6.65 -0.85 4.08
N GLY A 8 -6.69 -0.03 5.13
CA GLY A 8 -6.43 1.41 5.03
C GLY A 8 -7.52 2.18 4.28
N ALA A 9 -8.76 1.67 4.29
CA ALA A 9 -9.88 2.23 3.53
C ALA A 9 -10.44 3.55 4.08
N SER A 10 -10.02 4.00 5.27
CA SER A 10 -10.58 5.17 5.94
C SER A 10 -10.10 6.51 5.40
N SER A 11 -9.02 6.56 4.62
CA SER A 11 -8.43 7.81 4.12
C SER A 11 -7.60 7.61 2.84
N GLY A 12 -7.20 8.71 2.24
CA GLY A 12 -6.25 8.75 1.13
C GLY A 12 -6.58 7.79 -0.01
N LEU A 13 -5.57 7.06 -0.48
CA LEU A 13 -5.70 6.18 -1.64
C LEU A 13 -6.67 5.02 -1.39
N GLY A 14 -6.65 4.42 -0.18
CA GLY A 14 -7.52 3.28 0.15
C GLY A 14 -9.00 3.67 0.14
N LYS A 15 -9.34 4.86 0.64
CA LYS A 15 -10.69 5.42 0.57
C LYS A 15 -11.13 5.57 -0.88
N VAL A 16 -10.35 6.27 -1.70
CA VAL A 16 -10.71 6.54 -3.10
C VAL A 16 -10.83 5.24 -3.91
N ILE A 17 -9.92 4.26 -3.70
CA ILE A 17 -10.07 2.94 -4.34
C ILE A 17 -11.40 2.29 -3.94
N THR A 18 -11.79 2.35 -2.66
CA THR A 18 -13.04 1.76 -2.17
C THR A 18 -14.26 2.43 -2.81
N GLU A 19 -14.22 3.73 -2.99
CA GLU A 19 -15.30 4.51 -3.59
C GLU A 19 -15.44 4.26 -5.10
N GLU A 20 -14.31 4.08 -5.81
CA GLU A 20 -14.24 3.93 -7.27
C GLU A 20 -14.31 2.47 -7.77
N ILE A 21 -14.17 1.48 -6.87
CA ILE A 21 -14.01 0.07 -7.23
C ILE A 21 -15.21 -0.48 -8.03
N HIS A 22 -16.40 0.08 -7.82
CA HIS A 22 -17.64 -0.32 -8.49
C HIS A 22 -17.62 -0.08 -10.01
N ASN A 23 -16.77 0.82 -10.49
CA ASN A 23 -16.60 1.10 -11.92
C ASN A 23 -15.83 -0.01 -12.65
N PHE A 24 -15.21 -0.94 -11.92
CA PHE A 24 -14.29 -1.94 -12.48
C PHE A 24 -14.65 -3.37 -12.12
N PHE A 25 -15.27 -3.59 -10.97
CA PHE A 25 -15.54 -4.90 -10.40
C PHE A 25 -16.93 -4.96 -9.79
N VAL A 26 -17.43 -6.18 -9.57
CA VAL A 26 -18.71 -6.45 -8.91
C VAL A 26 -18.46 -7.40 -7.73
N PHE A 27 -19.00 -7.03 -6.56
CA PHE A 27 -18.91 -7.81 -5.32
C PHE A 27 -20.28 -7.87 -4.63
N ASP A 28 -20.51 -8.93 -3.86
CA ASP A 28 -21.66 -9.01 -2.97
C ASP A 28 -21.47 -8.05 -1.78
N GLU A 29 -20.22 -7.94 -1.28
CA GLU A 29 -19.85 -7.09 -0.15
C GLU A 29 -18.39 -6.65 -0.23
N VAL A 30 -18.07 -5.47 0.30
CA VAL A 30 -16.70 -4.94 0.43
C VAL A 30 -16.36 -4.81 1.91
N TRP A 31 -15.34 -5.53 2.35
CA TRP A 31 -14.84 -5.46 3.72
C TRP A 31 -13.77 -4.41 3.83
N ILE A 32 -14.03 -3.38 4.62
CA ILE A 32 -13.16 -2.21 4.80
C ILE A 32 -12.53 -2.21 6.19
N ILE A 33 -11.21 -2.21 6.23
CA ILE A 33 -10.42 -2.38 7.46
C ILE A 33 -9.66 -1.10 7.77
N SER A 34 -9.84 -0.56 8.98
CA SER A 34 -9.07 0.55 9.54
C SER A 34 -9.30 0.66 11.04
N ARG A 35 -8.57 1.58 11.69
CA ARG A 35 -8.70 1.89 13.14
C ARG A 35 -9.81 2.88 13.46
N SER A 36 -10.24 3.69 12.50
CA SER A 36 -11.20 4.78 12.71
C SER A 36 -12.57 4.43 12.14
N GLU A 37 -13.50 4.09 13.03
CA GLU A 37 -14.89 3.83 12.67
C GLU A 37 -15.55 5.04 12.02
N GLU A 38 -15.36 6.22 12.61
CA GLU A 38 -15.93 7.47 12.11
C GLU A 38 -15.51 7.77 10.66
N LYS A 39 -14.21 7.57 10.34
CA LYS A 39 -13.73 7.75 8.96
C LYS A 39 -14.25 6.66 8.01
N LEU A 40 -14.38 5.39 8.48
CA LEU A 40 -14.93 4.30 7.66
C LEU A 40 -16.40 4.52 7.33
N LYS A 41 -17.21 5.02 8.26
CA LYS A 41 -18.62 5.36 8.04
C LYS A 41 -18.83 6.46 6.98
N LYS A 42 -17.81 7.28 6.73
CA LYS A 42 -17.83 8.35 5.70
C LYS A 42 -17.39 7.86 4.32
N VAL A 43 -17.01 6.60 4.16
CA VAL A 43 -16.61 6.03 2.86
C VAL A 43 -17.85 5.72 2.03
N ASN A 44 -17.95 6.36 0.86
CA ASN A 44 -19.10 6.20 -0.03
C ASN A 44 -18.88 5.01 -1.00
N CYS A 45 -18.99 3.80 -0.49
CA CYS A 45 -18.93 2.59 -1.31
C CYS A 45 -20.32 2.26 -1.88
N LYS A 46 -20.40 1.91 -3.17
CA LYS A 46 -21.67 1.53 -3.83
C LYS A 46 -22.11 0.10 -3.53
N PHE A 47 -21.25 -0.72 -2.98
CA PHE A 47 -21.57 -2.06 -2.51
C PHE A 47 -21.95 -2.05 -1.04
N LYS A 48 -22.63 -3.11 -0.59
CA LYS A 48 -22.77 -3.37 0.84
C LYS A 48 -21.38 -3.43 1.48
N THR A 49 -21.17 -2.71 2.58
CA THR A 49 -19.88 -2.66 3.26
C THR A 49 -19.93 -3.33 4.62
N LYS A 50 -18.90 -4.11 4.93
CA LYS A 50 -18.62 -4.60 6.28
C LYS A 50 -17.45 -3.83 6.86
N ILE A 51 -17.74 -3.04 7.89
CA ILE A 51 -16.72 -2.28 8.62
C ILE A 51 -16.03 -3.22 9.62
N ILE A 52 -14.70 -3.30 9.53
CA ILE A 52 -13.87 -4.11 10.42
C ILE A 52 -12.88 -3.19 11.12
N LEU A 53 -13.08 -2.97 12.40
CA LEU A 53 -12.24 -2.08 13.22
C LEU A 53 -11.05 -2.87 13.75
N LEU A 54 -9.89 -2.68 13.13
CA LEU A 54 -8.66 -3.36 13.53
C LEU A 54 -7.46 -2.40 13.45
N ASP A 55 -6.64 -2.41 14.50
CA ASP A 55 -5.26 -1.97 14.39
C ASP A 55 -4.40 -3.15 13.92
N LEU A 56 -3.97 -3.10 12.68
CA LEU A 56 -3.18 -4.16 12.06
C LEU A 56 -1.75 -4.25 12.63
N GLN A 57 -1.31 -3.30 13.44
CA GLN A 57 -0.04 -3.37 14.16
C GLN A 57 -0.12 -4.26 15.41
N ILE A 58 -1.32 -4.59 15.87
CA ILE A 58 -1.56 -5.47 17.02
C ILE A 58 -1.74 -6.91 16.52
N TYR A 59 -0.87 -7.82 16.98
CA TYR A 59 -0.89 -9.21 16.52
C TYR A 59 -2.21 -9.93 16.81
N GLU A 60 -2.78 -9.70 17.98
CA GLU A 60 -4.08 -10.28 18.37
C GLU A 60 -5.21 -9.90 17.41
N ASN A 61 -5.20 -8.66 16.90
CA ASN A 61 -6.16 -8.21 15.90
C ASN A 61 -6.03 -8.97 14.57
N LEU A 62 -4.81 -9.38 14.20
CA LEU A 62 -4.60 -10.22 13.02
C LEU A 62 -5.16 -11.63 13.24
N LEU A 63 -5.04 -12.17 14.46
CA LEU A 63 -5.67 -13.45 14.83
C LEU A 63 -7.21 -13.34 14.83
N ASN A 64 -7.75 -12.25 15.35
CA ASN A 64 -9.19 -11.98 15.32
C ASN A 64 -9.71 -11.90 13.87
N PHE A 65 -8.96 -11.24 12.98
CA PHE A 65 -9.30 -11.21 11.55
C PHE A 65 -9.25 -12.61 10.91
N LYS A 66 -8.25 -13.42 11.26
CA LYS A 66 -8.18 -14.83 10.82
C LYS A 66 -9.39 -15.65 11.28
N ASN A 67 -9.81 -15.50 12.54
CA ASN A 67 -10.99 -16.18 13.09
C ASN A 67 -12.27 -15.71 12.39
N LEU A 68 -12.43 -14.41 12.15
CA LEU A 68 -13.57 -13.87 11.41
C LEU A 68 -13.67 -14.48 10.00
N LEU A 69 -12.55 -14.60 9.27
CA LEU A 69 -12.57 -15.25 7.96
C LEU A 69 -12.91 -16.73 8.03
N LYS A 70 -12.47 -17.42 9.10
CA LYS A 70 -12.81 -18.83 9.32
C LYS A 70 -14.32 -19.03 9.58
N GLU A 71 -14.93 -18.14 10.35
CA GLU A 71 -16.36 -18.17 10.67
C GLU A 71 -17.23 -17.85 9.46
N GLU A 72 -16.90 -16.78 8.74
CA GLU A 72 -17.69 -16.29 7.60
C GLU A 72 -17.44 -17.07 6.32
N ASN A 73 -16.29 -17.71 6.20
CA ASN A 73 -15.82 -18.49 5.04
C ASN A 73 -16.16 -17.86 3.67
N PRO A 74 -15.77 -16.59 3.43
CA PRO A 74 -16.11 -15.90 2.19
C PRO A 74 -15.25 -16.38 1.01
N ASN A 75 -15.67 -16.07 -0.22
CA ASN A 75 -14.80 -16.13 -1.38
C ASN A 75 -14.16 -14.75 -1.59
N ILE A 76 -12.87 -14.60 -1.28
CA ILE A 76 -12.14 -13.34 -1.49
C ILE A 76 -11.67 -13.29 -2.94
N SER A 77 -12.34 -12.50 -3.78
CA SER A 77 -11.91 -12.32 -5.17
C SER A 77 -10.94 -11.15 -5.36
N LEU A 78 -10.88 -10.22 -4.39
CA LEU A 78 -9.93 -9.12 -4.42
C LEU A 78 -9.45 -8.77 -3.01
N LEU A 79 -8.12 -8.74 -2.83
CA LEU A 79 -7.47 -8.17 -1.66
C LEU A 79 -6.68 -6.93 -2.05
N ILE A 80 -6.88 -5.80 -1.34
CA ILE A 80 -6.11 -4.58 -1.52
C ILE A 80 -5.42 -4.21 -0.21
N ASN A 81 -4.11 -4.38 -0.14
CA ASN A 81 -3.30 -3.93 0.98
C ASN A 81 -2.85 -2.50 0.73
N CYS A 82 -3.61 -1.55 1.28
CA CYS A 82 -3.35 -0.11 1.18
C CYS A 82 -2.97 0.53 2.53
N ALA A 83 -3.15 -0.17 3.65
CA ALA A 83 -2.70 0.31 4.94
C ALA A 83 -1.18 0.49 4.96
N GLY A 84 -0.72 1.65 5.44
CA GLY A 84 0.69 1.96 5.55
C GLY A 84 0.91 3.44 5.85
N TYR A 85 2.07 3.76 6.41
CA TYR A 85 2.51 5.13 6.61
C TYR A 85 4.02 5.25 6.43
N GLY A 86 4.49 6.50 6.35
CA GLY A 86 5.90 6.85 6.36
C GLY A 86 6.19 7.93 7.40
N LYS A 87 7.45 8.02 7.82
CA LYS A 87 8.01 9.14 8.55
C LYS A 87 9.28 9.60 7.84
N PHE A 88 9.42 10.91 7.68
CA PHE A 88 10.52 11.53 6.95
C PHE A 88 11.41 12.28 7.92
N GLY A 89 12.70 12.04 7.85
CA GLY A 89 13.69 12.65 8.71
C GLY A 89 14.98 11.85 8.76
N SER A 90 16.03 12.47 9.31
CA SER A 90 17.30 11.80 9.61
C SER A 90 17.07 10.67 10.62
N TYR A 91 18.06 9.81 10.79
CA TYR A 91 17.95 8.65 11.68
C TYR A 91 17.59 9.01 13.14
N ASN A 92 17.96 10.20 13.59
CA ASN A 92 17.69 10.72 14.94
C ASN A 92 16.41 11.58 15.03
N ALA A 93 15.76 11.88 13.91
CA ALA A 93 14.54 12.69 13.85
C ALA A 93 13.26 11.87 13.93
N VAL A 94 13.34 10.59 13.58
CA VAL A 94 12.23 9.64 13.67
C VAL A 94 12.45 8.79 14.93
N ASN A 95 11.49 8.81 15.85
CA ASN A 95 11.59 8.04 17.08
C ASN A 95 11.49 6.53 16.79
N LEU A 96 11.95 5.72 17.76
CA LEU A 96 11.99 4.26 17.63
C LEU A 96 10.61 3.64 17.36
N ASP A 97 9.57 4.08 18.08
CA ASP A 97 8.22 3.55 17.94
C ASP A 97 7.66 3.78 16.54
N SER A 98 7.89 4.97 15.97
CA SER A 98 7.50 5.26 14.59
C SER A 98 8.29 4.42 13.57
N SER A 99 9.56 4.17 13.83
CA SER A 99 10.43 3.35 12.97
C SER A 99 9.98 1.89 12.97
N LEU A 100 9.75 1.31 14.15
CA LEU A 100 9.24 -0.05 14.30
C LEU A 100 7.81 -0.17 13.78
N GLY A 101 6.96 0.81 14.08
CA GLY A 101 5.57 0.83 13.59
C GLY A 101 5.46 0.89 12.06
N MET A 102 6.42 1.52 11.35
CA MET A 102 6.48 1.43 9.87
C MET A 102 6.76 -0.01 9.40
N ILE A 103 7.65 -0.73 10.08
CA ILE A 103 7.94 -2.14 9.77
C ILE A 103 6.72 -3.00 10.09
N ASP A 104 6.10 -2.78 11.24
CA ASP A 104 4.93 -3.52 11.68
C ASP A 104 3.75 -3.36 10.71
N LEU A 105 3.41 -2.13 10.32
CA LEU A 105 2.26 -1.91 9.44
C LEU A 105 2.59 -2.22 7.97
N ASN A 106 3.71 -1.69 7.46
CA ASN A 106 4.02 -1.80 6.03
C ASN A 106 4.50 -3.20 5.62
N CYS A 107 5.12 -3.97 6.54
CA CYS A 107 5.68 -5.29 6.24
C CYS A 107 4.92 -6.41 6.96
N ARG A 108 4.98 -6.46 8.30
CA ARG A 108 4.40 -7.57 9.08
C ARG A 108 2.89 -7.68 8.87
N ALA A 109 2.15 -6.59 9.05
CA ALA A 109 0.69 -6.59 8.89
C ALA A 109 0.27 -6.90 7.45
N LEU A 110 0.93 -6.29 6.46
CA LEU A 110 0.67 -6.56 5.04
C LEU A 110 0.88 -8.05 4.71
N THR A 111 1.98 -8.65 5.18
CA THR A 111 2.25 -10.08 5.00
C THR A 111 1.18 -10.92 5.68
N ALA A 112 0.89 -10.65 6.96
CA ALA A 112 -0.09 -11.40 7.72
C ALA A 112 -1.49 -11.36 7.09
N VAL A 113 -1.99 -10.17 6.71
CA VAL A 113 -3.29 -10.04 6.04
C VAL A 113 -3.29 -10.81 4.72
N THR A 114 -2.20 -10.74 3.95
CA THR A 114 -2.09 -11.48 2.69
C THR A 114 -2.18 -12.99 2.92
N GLU A 115 -1.36 -13.53 3.82
CA GLU A 115 -1.33 -14.97 4.14
C GLU A 115 -2.66 -15.47 4.73
N ILE A 116 -3.31 -14.67 5.56
CA ILE A 116 -4.62 -14.98 6.15
C ILE A 116 -5.71 -15.04 5.07
N CYS A 117 -5.66 -14.18 4.05
CA CYS A 117 -6.65 -14.11 2.98
C CYS A 117 -6.48 -15.20 1.91
N ILE A 118 -5.25 -15.62 1.59
CA ILE A 118 -4.95 -16.57 0.50
C ILE A 118 -5.78 -17.87 0.57
N PRO A 119 -6.02 -18.51 1.73
CA PRO A 119 -6.83 -19.72 1.80
C PRO A 119 -8.29 -19.55 1.32
N TYR A 120 -8.79 -18.32 1.34
CA TYR A 120 -10.15 -17.96 0.92
C TYR A 120 -10.22 -17.42 -0.52
N MET A 121 -9.08 -17.43 -1.23
CA MET A 121 -8.98 -16.96 -2.62
C MET A 121 -9.02 -18.15 -3.59
N LYS A 122 -9.72 -17.96 -4.71
CA LYS A 122 -9.88 -18.98 -5.75
C LYS A 122 -9.22 -18.54 -7.05
N ASN A 123 -9.30 -19.39 -8.05
CA ASN A 123 -8.87 -19.05 -9.41
C ASN A 123 -9.50 -17.72 -9.87
N ASN A 124 -8.71 -16.89 -10.53
CA ASN A 124 -9.04 -15.51 -10.94
C ASN A 124 -9.11 -14.46 -9.82
N SER A 125 -8.87 -14.82 -8.56
CA SER A 125 -8.73 -13.83 -7.49
C SER A 125 -7.49 -12.96 -7.70
N GLN A 126 -7.51 -11.74 -7.13
CA GLN A 126 -6.45 -10.77 -7.32
C GLN A 126 -6.00 -10.15 -5.99
N ILE A 127 -4.72 -9.85 -5.91
CA ILE A 127 -4.11 -9.12 -4.78
C ILE A 127 -3.46 -7.86 -5.33
N LEU A 128 -3.77 -6.71 -4.75
CA LEU A 128 -3.05 -5.45 -4.99
C LEU A 128 -2.24 -5.08 -3.76
N GLN A 129 -0.93 -4.97 -3.92
CA GLN A 129 -0.03 -4.44 -2.91
C GLN A 129 0.32 -2.99 -3.23
N VAL A 130 0.00 -2.05 -2.31
CA VAL A 130 0.35 -0.65 -2.48
C VAL A 130 1.77 -0.40 -1.99
N CYS A 131 2.65 -0.23 -2.95
CA CYS A 131 4.07 0.04 -2.77
C CYS A 131 4.39 1.53 -2.96
N SER A 132 5.56 1.86 -3.49
CA SER A 132 6.02 3.21 -3.84
C SER A 132 7.22 3.12 -4.76
N VAL A 133 7.51 4.17 -5.53
CA VAL A 133 8.81 4.34 -6.22
C VAL A 133 9.98 4.36 -5.24
N ALA A 134 9.74 4.67 -3.96
CA ALA A 134 10.73 4.59 -2.89
C ALA A 134 11.29 3.17 -2.69
N SER A 135 10.63 2.14 -3.23
CA SER A 135 11.11 0.76 -3.21
C SER A 135 12.30 0.48 -4.14
N PHE A 136 12.59 1.37 -5.08
CA PHE A 136 13.56 1.10 -6.14
C PHE A 136 14.99 1.45 -5.77
N ILE A 137 15.16 2.39 -4.84
CA ILE A 137 16.48 2.85 -4.37
C ILE A 137 16.47 3.12 -2.86
N PRO A 138 17.62 3.02 -2.17
CA PRO A 138 17.75 3.51 -0.79
C PRO A 138 17.58 5.03 -0.77
N LEU A 139 16.71 5.52 0.13
CA LEU A 139 16.43 6.95 0.25
C LEU A 139 16.85 7.46 1.64
N PRO A 140 18.01 8.16 1.78
CA PRO A 140 18.31 8.90 3.01
C PRO A 140 17.14 9.81 3.42
N LYS A 141 16.91 9.95 4.72
CA LYS A 141 15.76 10.63 5.32
C LYS A 141 14.39 9.95 5.11
N LEU A 142 14.34 8.85 4.36
CA LEU A 142 13.22 7.92 4.22
C LEU A 142 13.70 6.48 4.38
N ASN A 143 14.73 6.23 5.17
CA ASN A 143 15.44 4.95 5.25
C ASN A 143 14.51 3.77 5.55
N ILE A 144 13.79 3.78 6.67
CA ILE A 144 12.86 2.70 7.06
C ILE A 144 11.70 2.60 6.08
N TYR A 145 11.12 3.75 5.66
CA TYR A 145 10.04 3.74 4.69
C TYR A 145 10.46 3.10 3.36
N SER A 146 11.59 3.53 2.78
CA SER A 146 12.07 2.96 1.52
C SER A 146 12.42 1.48 1.63
N ALA A 147 13.02 1.07 2.75
CA ALA A 147 13.32 -0.33 3.05
C ALA A 147 12.03 -1.17 3.17
N SER A 148 11.01 -0.67 3.89
CA SER A 148 9.72 -1.35 4.01
C SER A 148 9.03 -1.50 2.64
N LYS A 149 9.11 -0.49 1.78
CA LYS A 149 8.54 -0.58 0.43
C LYS A 149 9.35 -1.48 -0.50
N ALA A 150 10.67 -1.57 -0.32
CA ALA A 150 11.50 -2.56 -1.02
C ALA A 150 11.12 -4.01 -0.63
N PHE A 151 10.84 -4.25 0.66
CA PHE A 151 10.27 -5.51 1.13
C PHE A 151 8.95 -5.83 0.39
N VAL A 152 7.98 -4.90 0.41
CA VAL A 152 6.68 -5.08 -0.26
C VAL A 152 6.85 -5.38 -1.73
N PHE A 153 7.75 -4.66 -2.43
CA PHE A 153 8.01 -4.86 -3.85
C PHE A 153 8.51 -6.28 -4.14
N ASN A 154 9.56 -6.72 -3.45
CA ASN A 154 10.16 -8.04 -3.66
C ASN A 154 9.20 -9.16 -3.24
N TYR A 155 8.53 -9.04 -2.09
CA TYR A 155 7.50 -9.98 -1.63
C TYR A 155 6.40 -10.16 -2.69
N SER A 156 5.88 -9.07 -3.24
CA SER A 156 4.82 -9.11 -4.24
C SER A 156 5.23 -9.83 -5.52
N LEU A 157 6.46 -9.61 -5.99
CA LEU A 157 6.98 -10.26 -7.21
C LEU A 157 7.20 -11.77 -7.00
N ALA A 158 7.73 -12.17 -5.84
CA ALA A 158 7.90 -13.58 -5.48
C ALA A 158 6.55 -14.28 -5.35
N LEU A 159 5.64 -13.72 -4.53
CA LEU A 159 4.32 -14.26 -4.26
C LEU A 159 3.49 -14.44 -5.54
N ARG A 160 3.62 -13.53 -6.51
CA ARG A 160 2.95 -13.68 -7.81
C ARG A 160 3.31 -15.00 -8.50
N ASN A 161 4.58 -15.39 -8.47
CA ASN A 161 5.03 -16.62 -9.11
C ASN A 161 4.56 -17.85 -8.33
N GLU A 162 4.55 -17.80 -7.02
CA GLU A 162 4.08 -18.89 -6.16
C GLU A 162 2.56 -19.12 -6.28
N LEU A 163 1.78 -18.05 -6.46
CA LEU A 163 0.32 -18.13 -6.59
C LEU A 163 -0.18 -18.34 -8.02
N LYS A 164 0.69 -18.21 -9.02
CA LYS A 164 0.35 -18.43 -10.43
C LYS A 164 -0.29 -19.80 -10.70
N PRO A 165 0.20 -20.93 -10.14
CA PRO A 165 -0.43 -22.24 -10.34
C PRO A 165 -1.86 -22.33 -9.77
N LYS A 166 -2.19 -21.49 -8.77
CA LYS A 166 -3.54 -21.39 -8.19
C LYS A 166 -4.45 -20.42 -8.98
N GLY A 167 -3.94 -19.78 -10.03
CA GLY A 167 -4.66 -18.78 -10.81
C GLY A 167 -4.95 -17.50 -10.04
N ILE A 168 -4.18 -17.19 -8.98
CA ILE A 168 -4.28 -15.95 -8.20
C ILE A 168 -3.26 -14.94 -8.74
N TYR A 169 -3.70 -13.73 -9.03
CA TYR A 169 -2.87 -12.69 -9.66
C TYR A 169 -2.45 -11.65 -8.62
N VAL A 170 -1.15 -11.52 -8.39
CA VAL A 170 -0.60 -10.47 -7.54
C VAL A 170 -0.12 -9.31 -8.40
N SER A 171 -0.58 -8.11 -8.06
CA SER A 171 -0.19 -6.83 -8.65
C SER A 171 0.47 -5.95 -7.60
N VAL A 172 1.51 -5.23 -7.97
CA VAL A 172 2.12 -4.19 -7.13
C VAL A 172 2.03 -2.84 -7.83
N ILE A 173 1.48 -1.84 -7.15
CA ILE A 173 1.48 -0.46 -7.66
C ILE A 173 2.57 0.35 -6.96
N CYS A 174 3.38 1.07 -7.76
CA CYS A 174 4.47 1.91 -7.27
C CYS A 174 4.22 3.38 -7.66
N PRO A 175 3.37 4.11 -6.92
CA PRO A 175 3.16 5.54 -7.15
C PRO A 175 4.35 6.36 -6.65
N ASN A 176 4.46 7.59 -7.17
CA ASN A 176 5.23 8.66 -6.58
C ASN A 176 4.37 9.36 -5.51
N TRP A 177 4.61 10.63 -5.23
CA TRP A 177 3.87 11.43 -4.26
C TRP A 177 2.38 11.49 -4.59
N ILE A 178 1.55 11.19 -3.60
CA ILE A 178 0.09 11.29 -3.70
C ILE A 178 -0.37 12.42 -2.79
N ASP A 179 -1.28 13.25 -3.27
CA ASP A 179 -1.85 14.36 -2.52
C ASP A 179 -2.88 13.86 -1.51
N THR A 180 -2.41 13.49 -0.34
CA THR A 180 -3.23 12.92 0.74
C THR A 180 -2.66 13.32 2.10
N GLU A 181 -3.40 13.06 3.18
CA GLU A 181 -2.94 13.21 4.57
C GLU A 181 -1.64 12.43 4.86
N PHE A 182 -1.22 11.50 3.98
CA PHE A 182 0.02 10.75 4.14
C PHE A 182 1.25 11.67 4.28
N LEU A 183 1.30 12.76 3.50
CA LEU A 183 2.44 13.67 3.51
C LEU A 183 2.55 14.42 4.84
N SER A 184 1.44 14.95 5.37
CA SER A 184 1.42 15.64 6.66
C SER A 184 1.78 14.70 7.81
N VAL A 185 1.30 13.45 7.77
CA VAL A 185 1.67 12.41 8.74
C VAL A 185 3.16 12.08 8.65
N ALA A 186 3.69 12.01 7.43
CA ALA A 186 5.09 11.65 7.20
C ALA A 186 6.07 12.76 7.65
N GLU A 187 5.69 14.02 7.49
CA GLU A 187 6.50 15.17 7.91
C GLU A 187 6.42 15.50 9.41
N ASN A 188 5.47 14.92 10.12
CA ASN A 188 5.35 15.11 11.59
C ASN A 188 6.45 14.31 12.31
N THR A 189 7.66 14.88 12.35
CA THR A 189 8.88 14.37 12.98
C THR A 189 9.66 15.51 13.63
N ALA A 190 10.74 15.21 14.32
CA ALA A 190 11.59 16.23 14.98
C ALA A 190 12.28 17.17 13.97
N THR A 191 12.49 16.76 12.73
CA THR A 191 12.97 17.62 11.63
C THR A 191 11.89 17.77 10.57
N PRO A 192 10.92 18.69 10.76
CA PRO A 192 9.90 18.93 9.74
C PRO A 192 10.53 19.41 8.42
N LYS A 193 9.86 19.11 7.31
CA LYS A 193 10.34 19.46 5.96
C LYS A 193 11.67 18.82 5.58
N ALA A 194 11.88 17.56 5.95
CA ALA A 194 13.05 16.80 5.50
C ALA A 194 13.19 16.76 3.96
N ILE A 195 12.08 16.89 3.24
CA ILE A 195 11.99 16.89 1.78
C ILE A 195 11.69 18.32 1.29
N LYS A 196 12.49 18.81 0.33
CA LYS A 196 12.34 20.16 -0.23
C LYS A 196 11.11 20.31 -1.12
N SER A 197 10.83 19.29 -1.93
CA SER A 197 9.78 19.37 -2.94
C SER A 197 9.17 18.00 -3.24
N TYR A 198 7.85 17.99 -3.35
CA TYR A 198 7.04 16.85 -3.77
C TYR A 198 6.73 16.92 -5.27
N MET A 199 7.79 16.87 -6.09
CA MET A 199 7.66 16.97 -7.55
C MET A 199 6.81 15.84 -8.14
N PHE A 200 6.05 16.16 -9.19
CA PHE A 200 5.19 15.22 -9.92
C PHE A 200 4.10 14.56 -9.05
N LYS A 201 3.67 15.24 -7.98
CA LYS A 201 2.56 14.80 -7.14
C LYS A 201 1.31 14.56 -8.00
N LYS A 202 0.55 13.53 -7.68
CA LYS A 202 -0.71 13.17 -8.35
C LYS A 202 -1.84 13.07 -7.33
N SER A 203 -3.07 13.28 -7.81
CA SER A 203 -4.24 13.08 -6.96
C SER A 203 -4.48 11.59 -6.65
N PRO A 204 -5.10 11.26 -5.52
CA PRO A 204 -5.45 9.89 -5.19
C PRO A 204 -6.39 9.25 -6.21
N GLU A 205 -7.31 10.01 -6.83
CA GLU A 205 -8.22 9.54 -7.88
C GLU A 205 -7.45 9.07 -9.13
N PHE A 206 -6.45 9.85 -9.56
CA PHE A 206 -5.59 9.44 -10.67
C PHE A 206 -4.88 8.12 -10.38
N ILE A 207 -4.31 7.97 -9.18
CA ILE A 207 -3.59 6.75 -8.79
C ILE A 207 -4.56 5.57 -8.63
N ALA A 208 -5.73 5.78 -8.01
CA ALA A 208 -6.77 4.76 -7.85
C ALA A 208 -7.24 4.22 -9.21
N ASN A 209 -7.54 5.11 -10.15
CA ASN A 209 -7.94 4.73 -11.50
C ASN A 209 -6.85 3.88 -12.20
N LYS A 210 -5.56 4.27 -12.11
CA LYS A 210 -4.45 3.50 -12.67
C LYS A 210 -4.28 2.14 -11.98
N ALA A 211 -4.50 2.06 -10.67
CA ALA A 211 -4.49 0.81 -9.91
C ALA A 211 -5.58 -0.15 -10.39
N LEU A 212 -6.83 0.33 -10.47
CA LEU A 212 -7.99 -0.47 -10.86
C LEU A 212 -7.93 -0.93 -12.34
N ILE A 213 -7.47 -0.07 -13.25
CA ILE A 213 -7.18 -0.46 -14.65
C ILE A 213 -6.08 -1.52 -14.70
N GLY A 214 -5.03 -1.36 -13.89
CA GLY A 214 -3.93 -2.32 -13.83
C GLY A 214 -4.36 -3.68 -13.32
N LEU A 215 -5.19 -3.71 -12.27
CA LEU A 215 -5.84 -4.92 -11.76
C LEU A 215 -6.70 -5.59 -12.82
N LYS A 216 -7.61 -4.86 -13.45
CA LYS A 216 -8.48 -5.41 -14.51
C LYS A 216 -7.69 -6.06 -15.65
N LYS A 217 -6.48 -5.53 -15.93
CA LYS A 217 -5.53 -6.08 -16.91
C LYS A 217 -4.56 -7.12 -16.33
N LYS A 218 -4.71 -7.50 -15.05
CA LYS A 218 -3.86 -8.46 -14.32
C LYS A 218 -2.36 -8.15 -14.42
N LYS A 219 -2.00 -6.85 -14.46
CA LYS A 219 -0.61 -6.41 -14.54
C LYS A 219 0.14 -6.72 -13.25
N HIS A 220 1.35 -7.29 -13.35
CA HIS A 220 2.19 -7.55 -12.17
C HIS A 220 2.75 -6.26 -11.58
N LEU A 221 3.18 -5.31 -12.40
CA LEU A 221 3.74 -4.02 -12.00
C LEU A 221 2.91 -2.88 -12.62
N ILE A 222 2.42 -1.99 -11.76
CA ILE A 222 1.65 -0.83 -12.14
C ILE A 222 2.48 0.42 -11.81
N LEU A 223 2.98 1.09 -12.84
CA LEU A 223 3.70 2.35 -12.76
C LEU A 223 2.74 3.45 -13.27
N PRO A 224 2.09 4.21 -12.36
CA PRO A 224 0.91 5.01 -12.72
C PRO A 224 1.21 6.23 -13.60
N SER A 225 2.44 6.77 -13.57
CA SER A 225 2.83 7.94 -14.33
C SER A 225 4.08 7.71 -15.18
N ALA A 226 4.35 8.61 -16.13
CA ALA A 226 5.58 8.59 -16.93
C ALA A 226 6.82 8.70 -16.03
N PHE A 227 6.77 9.57 -15.00
CA PHE A 227 7.85 9.69 -14.02
C PHE A 227 8.15 8.34 -13.34
N CYS A 228 7.12 7.59 -12.87
CA CYS A 228 7.32 6.30 -12.23
C CYS A 228 8.00 5.29 -13.17
N LYS A 229 7.65 5.31 -14.46
CA LYS A 229 8.25 4.42 -15.47
C LYS A 229 9.71 4.76 -15.73
N VAL A 230 10.01 6.03 -15.96
CA VAL A 230 11.39 6.51 -16.19
C VAL A 230 12.24 6.23 -14.96
N PHE A 231 11.75 6.57 -13.77
CA PHE A 231 12.49 6.35 -12.54
C PHE A 231 12.75 4.85 -12.27
N PHE A 232 11.79 3.99 -12.56
CA PHE A 232 11.98 2.53 -12.49
C PHE A 232 13.13 2.08 -13.39
N VAL A 233 13.14 2.50 -14.67
CA VAL A 233 14.20 2.13 -15.61
C VAL A 233 15.56 2.66 -15.14
N LEU A 234 15.64 3.93 -14.76
CA LEU A 234 16.86 4.54 -14.26
C LEU A 234 17.40 3.84 -13.02
N SER A 235 16.50 3.40 -12.12
CA SER A 235 16.90 2.67 -10.90
C SER A 235 17.51 1.29 -11.16
N ARG A 236 17.34 0.74 -12.37
CA ARG A 236 17.90 -0.55 -12.80
C ARG A 236 19.23 -0.41 -13.55
N ILE A 237 19.47 0.74 -14.17
CA ILE A 237 20.62 0.97 -15.03
C ILE A 237 21.71 1.76 -14.30
N LEU A 238 21.32 2.80 -13.52
CA LEU A 238 22.27 3.68 -12.88
C LEU A 238 22.77 3.10 -11.54
N PRO A 239 24.06 3.34 -11.20
CA PRO A 239 24.61 2.96 -9.91
C PRO A 239 23.84 3.61 -8.74
N LYS A 240 23.51 2.83 -7.69
CA LYS A 240 22.80 3.33 -6.51
C LYS A 240 23.43 4.58 -5.87
N PRO A 241 24.78 4.70 -5.73
CA PRO A 241 25.39 5.91 -5.18
C PRO A 241 25.04 7.19 -5.96
N LEU A 242 24.96 7.11 -7.30
CA LEU A 242 24.60 8.25 -8.13
C LEU A 242 23.14 8.64 -7.89
N LEU A 243 22.23 7.67 -7.83
CA LEU A 243 20.81 7.91 -7.56
C LEU A 243 20.58 8.50 -6.17
N ILE A 244 21.33 8.02 -5.16
CA ILE A 244 21.31 8.59 -3.80
C ILE A 244 21.79 10.03 -3.81
N LYS A 245 22.88 10.33 -4.52
CA LYS A 245 23.41 11.71 -4.66
C LYS A 245 22.37 12.64 -5.29
N LEU A 246 21.70 12.19 -6.34
CA LEU A 246 20.62 12.95 -6.98
C LEU A 246 19.42 13.12 -6.03
N TRP A 247 19.04 12.10 -5.29
CA TRP A 247 17.99 12.20 -4.29
C TRP A 247 18.31 13.23 -3.21
N LEU A 248 19.54 13.25 -2.69
CA LEU A 248 19.98 14.17 -1.64
C LEU A 248 19.87 15.65 -2.04
N THR A 249 19.88 15.98 -3.35
CA THR A 249 19.62 17.36 -3.80
C THR A 249 18.21 17.83 -3.48
N ASN A 250 17.26 16.90 -3.34
CA ASN A 250 15.86 17.17 -2.97
C ASN A 250 15.60 17.09 -1.45
N THR A 251 16.62 16.90 -0.63
CA THR A 251 16.48 16.89 0.84
C THR A 251 17.06 18.17 1.43
N ASN A 252 16.48 18.62 2.55
CA ASN A 252 17.09 19.71 3.33
C ASN A 252 18.31 19.19 4.07
N LYS A 253 19.26 20.07 4.37
CA LYS A 253 20.36 19.77 5.30
C LYS A 253 19.78 19.67 6.73
N ASP A 254 20.40 18.87 7.58
CA ASP A 254 20.11 18.83 9.02
C ASP A 254 20.61 20.11 9.67
#